data_3963fd732872b90f6570de79be8be912
#
_entry.id   3963fd732872b90f6570de79be8be912
#
_cell.length_a   1.000
_cell.length_b   1.000
_cell.length_c   1.000
_cell.angle_alpha   90.00
_cell.angle_beta   90.00
_cell.angle_gamma   90.00
#
_symmetry.space_group_name_H-M   'P 1'
#
loop_
_entity.id
_entity.type
_entity.pdbx_description
1 polymer ?
#
loop_
_entity_poly.entity_id
_entity_poly.type
_entity_poly.pdbx_seq_one_letter_code
_entity_poly.pdbx_strand_id
1 'polypeptide(L)'
;MDKAKASKIAKITFLSVFIFLLTAVLLIYIFLNIYVSSKGIKVDRTKMLNDTTVELTDEQLSIINFIETGSRKAKFKRLPLIMDAFSRANYVAYLAAGCYVSKNSENKTMNTIERHFVELGTWRYIVKEIPFRDCCNYVMSNIYCGYGIIGLNEAAKKYYNKIPRELTKGEFISLSVVWLNPSYYDLDDPAKKESVQQKVNEIMNDYEKKK
;
A
#
# COMPACT_ATOMS: atom_id res chain seq x y z
N MET A 1 48.86 28.92 -19.58
CA MET A 1 47.88 29.04 -18.46
C MET A 1 48.44 28.23 -17.31
N ASP A 2 48.61 28.82 -16.16
CA ASP A 2 49.19 28.15 -14.99
C ASP A 2 48.28 26.94 -14.58
N LYS A 3 48.88 25.76 -14.37
CA LYS A 3 48.17 24.51 -14.04
C LYS A 3 47.30 24.67 -12.80
N ALA A 4 47.72 25.48 -11.83
CA ALA A 4 46.94 25.77 -10.63
C ALA A 4 45.65 26.57 -10.94
N LYS A 5 45.71 27.55 -11.84
CA LYS A 5 44.58 28.36 -12.28
C LYS A 5 43.57 27.51 -13.09
N ALA A 6 44.05 26.62 -13.96
CA ALA A 6 43.22 25.69 -14.71
C ALA A 6 42.49 24.70 -13.79
N SER A 7 43.17 24.13 -12.80
CA SER A 7 42.56 23.23 -11.79
C SER A 7 41.51 23.94 -10.96
N LYS A 8 41.71 25.18 -10.54
CA LYS A 8 40.70 25.95 -9.78
C LYS A 8 39.47 26.26 -10.62
N ILE A 9 39.64 26.65 -11.89
CA ILE A 9 38.51 26.88 -12.82
C ILE A 9 37.73 25.58 -13.01
N ALA A 10 38.39 24.45 -13.27
CA ALA A 10 37.71 23.14 -13.44
C ALA A 10 36.87 22.74 -12.21
N LYS A 11 37.40 22.95 -10.99
CA LYS A 11 36.68 22.69 -9.75
C LYS A 11 35.44 23.58 -9.59
N ILE A 12 35.54 24.86 -9.89
CA ILE A 12 34.41 25.81 -9.82
C ILE A 12 33.36 25.43 -10.84
N THR A 13 33.75 25.11 -12.09
CA THR A 13 32.82 24.69 -13.15
C THR A 13 32.12 23.38 -12.76
N PHE A 14 32.86 22.38 -12.25
CA PHE A 14 32.27 21.14 -11.78
C PHE A 14 31.26 21.38 -10.66
N LEU A 15 31.60 22.21 -9.67
CA LEU A 15 30.72 22.53 -8.56
C LEU A 15 29.45 23.25 -9.04
N SER A 16 29.57 24.21 -9.98
CA SER A 16 28.40 24.93 -10.50
C SER A 16 27.48 24.01 -11.31
N VAL A 17 28.01 23.11 -12.14
CA VAL A 17 27.25 22.12 -12.87
C VAL A 17 26.55 21.15 -11.89
N PHE A 18 27.24 20.70 -10.86
CA PHE A 18 26.68 19.82 -9.84
C PHE A 18 25.51 20.49 -9.07
N ILE A 19 25.67 21.75 -8.65
CA ILE A 19 24.63 22.54 -7.99
C ILE A 19 23.42 22.72 -8.94
N PHE A 20 23.67 23.04 -10.20
CA PHE A 20 22.62 23.19 -11.21
C PHE A 20 21.81 21.90 -11.37
N LEU A 21 22.47 20.73 -11.48
CA LEU A 21 21.81 19.43 -11.59
C LEU A 21 20.98 19.10 -10.33
N LEU A 22 21.55 19.34 -9.13
CA LEU A 22 20.82 19.18 -7.87
C LEU A 22 19.57 20.05 -7.80
N THR A 23 19.68 21.32 -8.22
CA THR A 23 18.56 22.26 -8.24
C THR A 23 17.48 21.81 -9.23
N ALA A 24 17.88 21.36 -10.42
CA ALA A 24 16.95 20.83 -11.42
C ALA A 24 16.19 19.60 -10.91
N VAL A 25 16.89 18.64 -10.29
CA VAL A 25 16.27 17.46 -9.66
C VAL A 25 15.28 17.86 -8.56
N LEU A 26 15.65 18.83 -7.71
CA LEU A 26 14.77 19.34 -6.66
C LEU A 26 13.52 20.00 -7.22
N LEU A 27 13.63 20.81 -8.26
CA LEU A 27 12.49 21.46 -8.92
C LEU A 27 11.56 20.43 -9.57
N ILE A 28 12.11 19.43 -10.25
CA ILE A 28 11.33 18.31 -10.82
C ILE A 28 10.60 17.57 -9.69
N TYR A 29 11.29 17.29 -8.58
CA TYR A 29 10.68 16.64 -7.42
C TYR A 29 9.51 17.45 -6.84
N ILE A 30 9.69 18.76 -6.65
CA ILE A 30 8.64 19.67 -6.15
C ILE A 30 7.45 19.68 -7.12
N PHE A 31 7.71 19.83 -8.41
CA PHE A 31 6.67 19.82 -9.45
C PHE A 31 5.87 18.52 -9.43
N LEU A 32 6.54 17.37 -9.42
CA LEU A 32 5.88 16.06 -9.36
C LEU A 32 5.03 15.90 -8.09
N ASN A 33 5.53 16.39 -6.95
CA ASN A 33 4.75 16.36 -5.70
C ASN A 33 3.46 17.18 -5.78
N ILE A 34 3.54 18.40 -6.34
CA ILE A 34 2.37 19.27 -6.51
C ILE A 34 1.41 18.63 -7.52
N TYR A 35 1.92 18.18 -8.65
CA TYR A 35 1.11 17.56 -9.71
C TYR A 35 0.37 16.32 -9.22
N VAL A 36 1.07 15.37 -8.59
CA VAL A 36 0.46 14.15 -8.02
C VAL A 36 -0.60 14.50 -6.98
N SER A 37 -0.30 15.44 -6.08
CA SER A 37 -1.26 15.85 -5.04
C SER A 37 -2.50 16.53 -5.61
N SER A 38 -2.37 17.25 -6.72
CA SER A 38 -3.50 17.92 -7.38
C SER A 38 -4.42 16.94 -8.14
N LYS A 39 -3.91 15.78 -8.56
CA LYS A 39 -4.68 14.76 -9.30
C LYS A 39 -5.42 13.79 -8.38
N GLY A 40 -5.02 13.66 -7.12
CA GLY A 40 -5.66 12.77 -6.17
C GLY A 40 -7.10 13.15 -5.86
N ILE A 41 -7.97 12.15 -5.78
CA ILE A 41 -9.34 12.33 -5.29
C ILE A 41 -9.28 12.49 -3.77
N LYS A 42 -9.92 13.54 -3.25
CA LYS A 42 -10.12 13.71 -1.80
C LYS A 42 -11.11 12.64 -1.32
N VAL A 43 -10.66 11.80 -0.43
CA VAL A 43 -11.49 10.72 0.11
C VAL A 43 -12.50 11.31 1.10
N ASP A 44 -13.77 11.12 0.81
CA ASP A 44 -14.83 11.34 1.81
C ASP A 44 -14.82 10.16 2.78
N ARG A 45 -14.36 10.43 4.00
CA ARG A 45 -14.25 9.43 5.07
C ARG A 45 -15.62 8.83 5.41
N THR A 46 -16.69 9.61 5.42
CA THR A 46 -18.04 9.12 5.73
C THR A 46 -18.49 8.12 4.67
N LYS A 47 -18.30 8.46 3.39
CA LYS A 47 -18.59 7.54 2.28
C LYS A 47 -17.74 6.28 2.35
N MET A 48 -16.46 6.41 2.66
CA MET A 48 -15.56 5.27 2.84
C MET A 48 -16.03 4.35 3.98
N LEU A 49 -16.47 4.91 5.11
CA LEU A 49 -16.98 4.15 6.24
C LEU A 49 -18.33 3.47 5.93
N ASN A 50 -19.20 4.11 5.16
CA ASN A 50 -20.48 3.51 4.71
C ASN A 50 -20.26 2.29 3.80
N ASP A 51 -19.17 2.27 3.05
CA ASP A 51 -18.74 1.13 2.20
C ASP A 51 -17.97 0.06 2.98
N THR A 52 -17.84 0.20 4.31
CA THR A 52 -17.07 -0.68 5.17
C THR A 52 -18.00 -1.65 5.91
N THR A 53 -17.82 -2.95 5.67
CA THR A 53 -18.61 -4.02 6.28
C THR A 53 -17.80 -4.90 7.23
N VAL A 54 -16.49 -4.69 7.30
CA VAL A 54 -15.54 -5.43 8.13
C VAL A 54 -15.04 -4.55 9.27
N GLU A 55 -15.01 -5.08 10.47
CA GLU A 55 -14.35 -4.47 11.63
C GLU A 55 -13.23 -5.40 12.12
N LEU A 56 -12.00 -4.96 11.97
CA LEU A 56 -10.81 -5.72 12.34
C LEU A 56 -10.46 -5.52 13.82
N THR A 57 -9.96 -6.60 14.44
CA THR A 57 -9.38 -6.55 15.79
C THR A 57 -8.01 -5.87 15.77
N ASP A 58 -7.52 -5.45 16.94
CA ASP A 58 -6.17 -4.86 17.08
C ASP A 58 -5.07 -5.84 16.67
N GLU A 59 -5.25 -7.12 16.94
CA GLU A 59 -4.32 -8.16 16.50
C GLU A 59 -4.29 -8.28 14.99
N GLN A 60 -5.45 -8.30 14.32
CA GLN A 60 -5.56 -8.36 12.86
C GLN A 60 -4.92 -7.13 12.21
N LEU A 61 -5.13 -5.94 12.75
CA LEU A 61 -4.46 -4.71 12.28
C LEU A 61 -2.94 -4.78 12.44
N SER A 62 -2.48 -5.34 13.56
CA SER A 62 -1.06 -5.57 13.82
C SER A 62 -0.45 -6.57 12.82
N ILE A 63 -1.17 -7.63 12.47
CA ILE A 63 -0.76 -8.62 11.47
C ILE A 63 -0.65 -7.98 10.08
N ILE A 64 -1.66 -7.22 9.65
CA ILE A 64 -1.61 -6.51 8.37
C ILE A 64 -0.37 -5.62 8.29
N ASN A 65 -0.16 -4.77 9.28
CA ASN A 65 1.00 -3.89 9.29
C ASN A 65 2.32 -4.66 9.35
N PHE A 66 2.35 -5.80 10.05
CA PHE A 66 3.54 -6.66 10.10
C PHE A 66 3.87 -7.26 8.74
N ILE A 67 2.87 -7.77 8.02
CA ILE A 67 3.05 -8.33 6.67
C ILE A 67 3.62 -7.27 5.72
N GLU A 68 3.16 -6.02 5.83
CA GLU A 68 3.62 -4.93 4.97
C GLU A 68 5.00 -4.38 5.33
N THR A 69 5.24 -4.18 6.60
CA THR A 69 6.38 -3.37 7.09
C THR A 69 7.37 -4.11 7.97
N GLY A 70 7.04 -5.33 8.37
CA GLY A 70 7.76 -6.08 9.39
C GLY A 70 7.62 -5.50 10.80
N SER A 71 6.68 -4.57 11.03
CA SER A 71 6.42 -3.93 12.33
C SER A 71 5.01 -4.23 12.82
N ARG A 72 4.88 -4.56 14.11
CA ARG A 72 3.56 -4.80 14.75
C ARG A 72 2.79 -3.52 15.10
N LYS A 73 3.41 -2.34 14.94
CA LYS A 73 2.77 -1.04 15.24
C LYS A 73 1.84 -0.64 14.10
N ALA A 74 0.55 -0.82 14.27
CA ALA A 74 -0.51 -0.56 13.28
C ALA A 74 -0.67 0.95 13.00
N LYS A 75 0.16 1.50 12.13
CA LYS A 75 0.13 2.91 11.72
C LYS A 75 0.79 3.13 10.36
N PHE A 76 0.34 4.16 9.64
CA PHE A 76 1.02 4.61 8.45
C PHE A 76 2.41 5.22 8.75
N LYS A 77 3.33 4.99 7.82
CA LYS A 77 4.63 5.68 7.80
C LYS A 77 4.52 6.90 6.89
N ARG A 78 4.91 8.08 7.39
CA ARG A 78 5.04 9.28 6.55
C ARG A 78 6.45 9.27 5.95
N LEU A 79 6.54 9.03 4.66
CA LEU A 79 7.79 8.99 3.91
C LEU A 79 7.79 10.09 2.83
N PRO A 80 8.97 10.57 2.37
CA PRO A 80 9.07 11.39 1.18
C PRO A 80 8.54 10.66 -0.07
N LEU A 81 7.95 11.36 -1.03
CA LEU A 81 7.29 10.79 -2.21
C LEU A 81 8.14 9.74 -2.94
N ILE A 82 9.44 10.00 -3.12
CA ILE A 82 10.35 9.08 -3.81
C ILE A 82 10.51 7.77 -3.03
N MET A 83 10.60 7.84 -1.69
CA MET A 83 10.74 6.64 -0.86
C MET A 83 9.44 5.86 -0.78
N ASP A 84 8.30 6.52 -0.84
CA ASP A 84 6.98 5.90 -0.83
C ASP A 84 6.74 5.08 -2.10
N ALA A 85 7.11 5.60 -3.27
CA ALA A 85 6.91 4.94 -4.56
C ALA A 85 7.69 3.61 -4.70
N PHE A 86 8.80 3.44 -3.94
CA PHE A 86 9.63 2.24 -3.95
C PHE A 86 9.51 1.38 -2.70
N SER A 87 8.76 1.82 -1.70
CA SER A 87 8.59 1.11 -0.43
C SER A 87 7.24 0.41 -0.39
N ARG A 88 7.21 -0.82 0.13
CA ARG A 88 5.95 -1.50 0.47
C ARG A 88 5.27 -0.92 1.71
N ALA A 89 5.88 0.10 2.35
CA ALA A 89 5.25 0.79 3.46
C ALA A 89 3.95 1.46 2.98
N ASN A 90 2.88 1.32 3.77
CA ASN A 90 1.56 1.85 3.44
C ASN A 90 0.86 1.18 2.22
N TYR A 91 1.21 -0.08 1.91
CA TYR A 91 0.61 -0.80 0.79
C TYR A 91 -0.93 -0.89 0.91
N VAL A 92 -1.45 -1.05 2.14
CA VAL A 92 -2.91 -1.04 2.37
C VAL A 92 -3.55 0.29 1.96
N ALA A 93 -2.87 1.42 2.14
CA ALA A 93 -3.38 2.70 1.67
C ALA A 93 -3.37 2.81 0.13
N TYR A 94 -2.41 2.16 -0.53
CA TYR A 94 -2.40 2.05 -1.99
C TYR A 94 -3.58 1.22 -2.50
N LEU A 95 -3.85 0.08 -1.87
CA LEU A 95 -5.02 -0.74 -2.18
C LEU A 95 -6.33 0.03 -1.94
N ALA A 96 -6.41 0.78 -0.83
CA ALA A 96 -7.57 1.62 -0.54
C ALA A 96 -7.78 2.69 -1.61
N ALA A 97 -6.71 3.33 -2.07
CA ALA A 97 -6.77 4.31 -3.15
C ALA A 97 -7.29 3.69 -4.45
N GLY A 98 -6.79 2.52 -4.84
CA GLY A 98 -7.25 1.79 -6.01
C GLY A 98 -8.72 1.42 -5.93
N CYS A 99 -9.18 0.88 -4.81
CA CYS A 99 -10.59 0.56 -4.56
C CYS A 99 -11.46 1.82 -4.59
N TYR A 100 -11.03 2.91 -3.93
CA TYR A 100 -11.78 4.15 -3.86
C TYR A 100 -11.88 4.84 -5.24
N VAL A 101 -10.79 4.95 -5.96
CA VAL A 101 -10.74 5.52 -7.32
C VAL A 101 -11.61 4.71 -8.26
N SER A 102 -11.54 3.38 -8.22
CA SER A 102 -12.34 2.50 -9.07
C SER A 102 -13.84 2.69 -8.87
N LYS A 103 -14.27 2.94 -7.62
CA LYS A 103 -15.69 3.15 -7.28
C LYS A 103 -16.19 4.57 -7.52
N ASN A 104 -15.30 5.57 -7.41
CA ASN A 104 -15.70 6.98 -7.33
C ASN A 104 -15.15 7.85 -8.46
N SER A 105 -14.38 7.29 -9.40
CA SER A 105 -14.00 8.05 -10.57
C SER A 105 -15.21 8.15 -11.52
N GLU A 106 -15.66 9.37 -11.76
CA GLU A 106 -16.72 9.65 -12.72
C GLU A 106 -16.29 9.34 -14.17
N ASN A 107 -14.99 9.27 -14.42
CA ASN A 107 -14.40 9.00 -15.74
C ASN A 107 -13.89 7.56 -15.86
N LYS A 108 -14.75 6.66 -16.30
CA LYS A 108 -14.37 5.29 -16.72
C LYS A 108 -13.37 5.26 -17.89
N THR A 109 -13.05 6.40 -18.50
CA THR A 109 -12.21 6.55 -19.69
C THR A 109 -10.77 7.02 -19.38
N MET A 110 -10.35 7.08 -18.11
CA MET A 110 -8.97 7.42 -17.79
C MET A 110 -7.99 6.42 -18.43
N ASN A 111 -6.96 6.94 -19.11
CA ASN A 111 -5.87 6.08 -19.53
C ASN A 111 -5.06 5.56 -18.34
N THR A 112 -4.30 4.50 -18.56
CA THR A 112 -3.54 3.80 -17.49
C THR A 112 -2.61 4.74 -16.71
N ILE A 113 -1.93 5.65 -17.40
CA ILE A 113 -0.97 6.58 -16.79
C ILE A 113 -1.70 7.60 -15.91
N GLU A 114 -2.78 8.17 -16.40
CA GLU A 114 -3.61 9.12 -15.67
C GLU A 114 -4.18 8.47 -14.41
N ARG A 115 -4.71 7.27 -14.54
CA ARG A 115 -5.23 6.49 -13.42
C ARG A 115 -4.17 6.30 -12.33
N HIS A 116 -2.94 5.94 -12.68
CA HIS A 116 -1.85 5.80 -11.71
C HIS A 116 -1.54 7.11 -10.97
N PHE A 117 -1.56 8.26 -11.63
CA PHE A 117 -1.38 9.54 -10.95
C PHE A 117 -2.53 9.87 -10.01
N VAL A 118 -3.77 9.57 -10.39
CA VAL A 118 -4.94 9.76 -9.53
C VAL A 118 -4.87 8.83 -8.31
N GLU A 119 -4.57 7.55 -8.50
CA GLU A 119 -4.39 6.59 -7.41
C GLU A 119 -3.26 7.01 -6.46
N LEU A 120 -2.12 7.45 -6.98
CA LEU A 120 -0.98 7.91 -6.19
C LEU A 120 -1.32 9.17 -5.37
N GLY A 121 -2.03 10.13 -5.94
CA GLY A 121 -2.49 11.33 -5.23
C GLY A 121 -3.53 11.01 -4.15
N THR A 122 -4.46 10.10 -4.45
CA THR A 122 -5.48 9.60 -3.51
C THR A 122 -4.83 8.83 -2.35
N TRP A 123 -3.87 7.98 -2.65
CA TRP A 123 -3.08 7.26 -1.64
C TRP A 123 -2.39 8.21 -0.66
N ARG A 124 -1.74 9.28 -1.16
CA ARG A 124 -1.12 10.29 -0.29
C ARG A 124 -2.14 10.98 0.62
N TYR A 125 -3.32 11.28 0.08
CA TYR A 125 -4.42 11.83 0.88
C TYR A 125 -4.80 10.86 2.00
N ILE A 126 -4.99 9.57 1.68
CA ILE A 126 -5.34 8.54 2.65
C ILE A 126 -4.30 8.45 3.76
N VAL A 127 -3.02 8.33 3.43
CA VAL A 127 -1.93 8.23 4.43
C VAL A 127 -1.90 9.44 5.37
N LYS A 128 -2.30 10.61 4.88
CA LYS A 128 -2.27 11.85 5.65
C LYS A 128 -3.52 12.06 6.51
N GLU A 129 -4.70 11.77 5.97
CA GLU A 129 -5.97 12.20 6.53
C GLU A 129 -6.84 11.06 7.08
N ILE A 130 -6.64 9.81 6.62
CA ILE A 130 -7.48 8.68 7.02
C ILE A 130 -6.77 7.85 8.11
N PRO A 131 -7.45 7.51 9.22
CA PRO A 131 -6.90 6.61 10.23
C PRO A 131 -6.54 5.24 9.64
N PHE A 132 -5.42 4.65 10.07
CA PHE A 132 -4.95 3.35 9.59
C PHE A 132 -6.02 2.26 9.73
N ARG A 133 -6.74 2.22 10.86
CA ARG A 133 -7.85 1.28 11.11
C ARG A 133 -8.95 1.39 10.06
N ASP A 134 -9.42 2.61 9.79
CA ASP A 134 -10.51 2.85 8.85
C ASP A 134 -10.10 2.41 7.44
N CYS A 135 -8.85 2.71 7.07
CA CYS A 135 -8.27 2.30 5.81
C CYS A 135 -8.22 0.76 5.69
N CYS A 136 -7.73 0.06 6.71
CA CYS A 136 -7.68 -1.40 6.72
C CYS A 136 -9.08 -2.02 6.65
N ASN A 137 -10.02 -1.53 7.44
CA ASN A 137 -11.40 -2.01 7.44
C ASN A 137 -12.04 -1.85 6.05
N TYR A 138 -11.83 -0.70 5.42
CA TYR A 138 -12.31 -0.43 4.06
C TYR A 138 -11.70 -1.37 3.02
N VAL A 139 -10.37 -1.55 3.04
CA VAL A 139 -9.70 -2.48 2.12
C VAL A 139 -10.21 -3.90 2.31
N MET A 140 -10.27 -4.38 3.55
CA MET A 140 -10.75 -5.72 3.86
C MET A 140 -12.23 -5.95 3.50
N SER A 141 -13.01 -4.89 3.39
CA SER A 141 -14.39 -4.96 2.91
C SER A 141 -14.50 -5.05 1.38
N ASN A 142 -13.47 -4.64 0.64
CA ASN A 142 -13.55 -4.41 -0.80
C ASN A 142 -12.45 -5.12 -1.61
N ILE A 143 -11.52 -5.81 -0.95
CA ILE A 143 -10.42 -6.47 -1.64
C ILE A 143 -10.86 -7.73 -2.36
N TYR A 144 -10.28 -7.97 -3.54
CA TYR A 144 -10.48 -9.22 -4.27
C TYR A 144 -9.68 -10.35 -3.63
N CYS A 145 -10.36 -11.45 -3.29
CA CYS A 145 -9.81 -12.63 -2.64
C CYS A 145 -9.76 -13.88 -3.55
N GLY A 146 -9.84 -13.69 -4.87
CA GLY A 146 -9.89 -14.81 -5.84
C GLY A 146 -11.30 -15.34 -6.10
N TYR A 147 -11.49 -16.03 -7.23
CA TYR A 147 -12.74 -16.72 -7.61
C TYR A 147 -14.05 -15.92 -7.47
N GLY A 148 -13.99 -14.63 -7.75
CA GLY A 148 -15.15 -13.74 -7.63
C GLY A 148 -15.48 -13.32 -6.20
N ILE A 149 -14.70 -13.72 -5.20
CA ILE A 149 -14.88 -13.36 -3.80
C ILE A 149 -14.38 -11.94 -3.59
N ILE A 150 -15.21 -11.09 -3.03
CA ILE A 150 -14.87 -9.71 -2.68
C ILE A 150 -15.08 -9.50 -1.18
N GLY A 151 -14.02 -9.08 -0.52
CA GLY A 151 -14.01 -8.76 0.90
C GLY A 151 -13.80 -9.96 1.82
N LEU A 152 -13.29 -9.61 3.00
CA LEU A 152 -12.92 -10.58 4.02
C LEU A 152 -14.13 -11.33 4.60
N ASN A 153 -15.33 -10.72 4.61
CA ASN A 153 -16.56 -11.38 5.09
C ASN A 153 -16.86 -12.61 4.26
N GLU A 154 -16.88 -12.48 2.92
CA GLU A 154 -17.16 -13.59 2.02
C GLU A 154 -16.05 -14.64 2.05
N ALA A 155 -14.78 -14.20 2.10
CA ALA A 155 -13.64 -15.11 2.18
C ALA A 155 -13.64 -15.92 3.48
N ALA A 156 -13.86 -15.29 4.64
CA ALA A 156 -13.95 -15.96 5.93
C ALA A 156 -15.11 -16.96 5.99
N LYS A 157 -16.26 -16.57 5.43
CA LYS A 157 -17.43 -17.45 5.33
C LYS A 157 -17.16 -18.66 4.44
N LYS A 158 -16.58 -18.43 3.25
CA LYS A 158 -16.31 -19.51 2.28
C LYS A 158 -15.30 -20.52 2.81
N TYR A 159 -14.15 -20.05 3.29
CA TYR A 159 -13.02 -20.93 3.61
C TYR A 159 -13.08 -21.52 5.02
N TYR A 160 -13.71 -20.80 5.97
CA TYR A 160 -13.68 -21.18 7.39
C TYR A 160 -15.06 -21.26 8.04
N ASN A 161 -16.13 -20.88 7.31
CA ASN A 161 -17.50 -20.78 7.85
C ASN A 161 -17.59 -19.89 9.11
N LYS A 162 -16.80 -18.80 9.14
CA LYS A 162 -16.66 -17.86 10.25
C LYS A 162 -16.91 -16.42 9.78
N ILE A 163 -17.15 -15.52 10.74
CA ILE A 163 -17.01 -14.09 10.50
C ILE A 163 -15.55 -13.65 10.74
N PRO A 164 -15.06 -12.53 10.17
CA PRO A 164 -13.67 -12.11 10.28
C PRO A 164 -13.12 -12.05 11.71
N ARG A 165 -13.94 -11.63 12.67
CA ARG A 165 -13.55 -11.49 14.08
C ARG A 165 -13.29 -12.83 14.78
N GLU A 166 -13.87 -13.93 14.27
CA GLU A 166 -13.74 -15.28 14.82
C GLU A 166 -12.57 -16.06 14.21
N LEU A 167 -11.93 -15.52 13.19
CA LEU A 167 -10.77 -16.15 12.58
C LEU A 167 -9.64 -16.26 13.58
N THR A 168 -9.07 -17.45 13.68
CA THR A 168 -7.79 -17.63 14.39
C THR A 168 -6.69 -16.85 13.68
N LYS A 169 -5.58 -16.60 14.35
CA LYS A 169 -4.42 -15.92 13.78
C LYS A 169 -3.94 -16.59 12.48
N GLY A 170 -3.84 -17.92 12.47
CA GLY A 170 -3.42 -18.68 11.29
C GLY A 170 -4.40 -18.57 10.13
N GLU A 171 -5.70 -18.64 10.39
CA GLU A 171 -6.75 -18.47 9.37
C GLU A 171 -6.73 -17.05 8.78
N PHE A 172 -6.56 -16.03 9.63
CA PHE A 172 -6.46 -14.65 9.17
C PHE A 172 -5.21 -14.43 8.31
N ILE A 173 -4.06 -14.97 8.72
CA ILE A 173 -2.82 -14.90 7.92
C ILE A 173 -3.00 -15.67 6.60
N SER A 174 -3.68 -16.82 6.59
CA SER A 174 -3.95 -17.57 5.35
C SER A 174 -4.73 -16.74 4.34
N LEU A 175 -5.81 -16.07 4.77
CA LEU A 175 -6.55 -15.15 3.91
C LEU A 175 -5.69 -13.95 3.50
N SER A 176 -4.81 -13.45 4.41
CA SER A 176 -3.88 -12.37 4.09
C SER A 176 -2.90 -12.75 2.98
N VAL A 177 -2.41 -13.98 2.97
CA VAL A 177 -1.54 -14.52 1.91
C VAL A 177 -2.30 -14.59 0.58
N VAL A 178 -3.56 -15.03 0.60
CA VAL A 178 -4.39 -15.11 -0.62
C VAL A 178 -4.62 -13.73 -1.23
N TRP A 179 -5.01 -12.71 -0.47
CA TRP A 179 -5.26 -11.40 -1.06
C TRP A 179 -4.00 -10.70 -1.59
N LEU A 180 -2.81 -11.03 -1.05
CA LEU A 180 -1.55 -10.49 -1.54
C LEU A 180 -1.24 -10.93 -2.98
N ASN A 181 -1.61 -12.17 -3.32
CA ASN A 181 -1.45 -12.71 -4.67
C ASN A 181 -2.47 -13.84 -4.93
N PRO A 182 -3.73 -13.49 -5.23
CA PRO A 182 -4.81 -14.47 -5.38
C PRO A 182 -4.64 -15.41 -6.58
N SER A 183 -3.80 -15.05 -7.55
CA SER A 183 -3.48 -15.92 -8.68
C SER A 183 -2.47 -17.01 -8.32
N TYR A 184 -1.59 -16.73 -7.36
CA TYR A 184 -0.55 -17.67 -6.93
C TYR A 184 -0.98 -18.48 -5.72
N TYR A 185 -1.61 -17.85 -4.73
CA TYR A 185 -2.09 -18.47 -3.50
C TYR A 185 -3.60 -18.75 -3.59
N ASP A 186 -3.97 -20.00 -3.44
CA ASP A 186 -5.34 -20.46 -3.58
C ASP A 186 -5.62 -21.54 -2.54
N LEU A 187 -6.65 -21.34 -1.73
CA LEU A 187 -7.04 -22.27 -0.69
C LEU A 187 -7.91 -23.42 -1.22
N ASP A 188 -8.51 -23.26 -2.40
CA ASP A 188 -9.32 -24.29 -3.06
C ASP A 188 -8.48 -25.22 -3.93
N ASP A 189 -7.25 -24.80 -4.33
CA ASP A 189 -6.33 -25.61 -5.14
C ASP A 189 -5.43 -26.47 -4.24
N PRO A 190 -5.60 -27.81 -4.22
CA PRO A 190 -4.78 -28.69 -3.40
C PRO A 190 -3.27 -28.57 -3.69
N ALA A 191 -2.88 -28.29 -4.94
CA ALA A 191 -1.49 -28.13 -5.34
C ALA A 191 -0.84 -26.87 -4.75
N LYS A 192 -1.64 -25.85 -4.44
CA LYS A 192 -1.17 -24.58 -3.87
C LYS A 192 -1.29 -24.52 -2.35
N LYS A 193 -2.09 -25.41 -1.76
CA LYS A 193 -2.37 -25.41 -0.31
C LYS A 193 -1.11 -25.55 0.53
N GLU A 194 -0.14 -26.35 0.08
CA GLU A 194 1.14 -26.51 0.78
C GLU A 194 1.95 -25.20 0.77
N SER A 195 2.01 -24.50 -0.36
CA SER A 195 2.72 -23.22 -0.48
C SER A 195 2.07 -22.13 0.37
N VAL A 196 0.74 -22.11 0.48
CA VAL A 196 0.01 -21.22 1.39
C VAL A 196 0.39 -21.53 2.84
N GLN A 197 0.34 -22.80 3.23
CA GLN A 197 0.67 -23.22 4.60
C GLN A 197 2.12 -22.89 4.97
N GLN A 198 3.05 -23.10 4.06
CA GLN A 198 4.46 -22.74 4.25
C GLN A 198 4.60 -21.23 4.50
N LYS A 199 3.94 -20.39 3.68
CA LYS A 199 3.97 -18.94 3.85
C LYS A 199 3.30 -18.46 5.14
N VAL A 200 2.21 -19.09 5.53
CA VAL A 200 1.54 -18.84 6.83
C VAL A 200 2.49 -19.12 7.99
N ASN A 201 3.17 -20.27 7.99
CA ASN A 201 4.11 -20.64 9.04
C ASN A 201 5.30 -19.68 9.11
N GLU A 202 5.83 -19.24 7.97
CA GLU A 202 6.89 -18.22 7.90
C GLU A 202 6.44 -16.92 8.58
N ILE A 203 5.29 -16.38 8.17
CA ILE A 203 4.74 -15.12 8.71
C ILE A 203 4.46 -15.25 10.22
N MET A 204 3.83 -16.36 10.65
CA MET A 204 3.54 -16.60 12.06
C MET A 204 4.82 -16.62 12.91
N ASN A 205 5.82 -17.38 12.49
CA ASN A 205 7.09 -17.49 13.19
C ASN A 205 7.79 -16.13 13.32
N ASP A 206 7.81 -15.36 12.23
CA ASP A 206 8.44 -14.04 12.25
C ASP A 206 7.63 -13.02 13.06
N TYR A 207 6.31 -13.12 13.04
CA TYR A 207 5.43 -12.28 13.86
C TYR A 207 5.62 -12.56 15.36
N GLU A 208 5.74 -13.81 15.77
CA GLU A 208 5.94 -14.19 17.19
C GLU A 208 7.33 -13.80 17.71
N LYS A 209 8.38 -13.87 16.88
CA LYS A 209 9.75 -13.45 17.25
C LYS A 209 9.88 -11.96 17.54
N LYS A 210 8.99 -11.13 16.99
CA LYS A 210 9.04 -9.66 17.12
C LYS A 210 8.09 -9.13 18.22
N LYS A 211 7.99 -9.86 19.34
CA LYS A 211 7.28 -9.38 20.53
C LYS A 211 7.86 -8.09 21.08
#